data_5119cba90e2f768d3c49c54378f5eabd
#
_entry.id   5119cba90e2f768d3c49c54378f5eabd
#
_cell.length_a   1.000
_cell.length_b   1.000
_cell.length_c   1.000
_cell.angle_alpha   90.00
_cell.angle_beta   90.00
_cell.angle_gamma   90.00
#
_symmetry.space_group_name_H-M   'P 1'
#
loop_
_entity.id
_entity.type
_entity.pdbx_description
1 polymer ?
#
loop_
_entity_poly.entity_id
_entity_poly.type
_entity_poly.pdbx_seq_one_letter_code
_entity_poly.pdbx_strand_id
1 'polypeptide(L)'
;LTKKKTFKVLNLKSDFWRTVFFDKSLVNYYQLIFNNVSQDLAIHFVGENEFEEKLTYKNLNDRVNSLSNYFKLLNIKKGDVIAGYLPNIPDTIISFLAAAKIGAVWSSCSSDFGMEAVVDRFSQLNPKILIIGDYYFYNGKKFEYSKNLSQLKRKLNNPIVIKTGYPSSNPKSQLSKIYSNKRCQVNSAPDQVEFNHPLYVLYSSGTTGLPKCITHGHGGSLIQHIKELSLHTNVKVKTKMFFLTTCGWMMWNWTVSNLLLGSCIVLYDGSPFFPNMNRIINITKKTKATMLGAGAKIYEAIQNNYKGTIKNRLKNIECFISTGSPLSPETFKFINKKLNSKAFIHSVSGGTDIVSCFMLGVPTLPVFAGEIQGPGLGMNIDIFNDRGKPTNITGELVCKNPFPSKPIYFWNDKKFKKYKAAYFEKFTNIWSHSDFVQKTKNGGYIIYGRSDATLNPGGVRIGTGEIYNSVQKFNWITDCLATGYLIDNDEKVILFIKSSQKLPNQYDLMIKKHLKSTLSPRHVPWKIFNVTDIPRTKSGKNSEILVKKIINNDKVQNLGAIANPEVIKEYKELKINE
;
A
#
# COMPACT_ATOMS: atom_id res chain seq x y z
N LEU A 1 -6.34 20.34 -16.01
CA LEU A 1 -5.37 19.93 -15.00
C LEU A 1 -4.32 21.01 -14.70
N THR A 2 -3.96 21.88 -15.64
CA THR A 2 -2.91 22.88 -15.43
C THR A 2 -3.40 24.29 -15.72
N LYS A 3 -2.97 25.28 -14.90
CA LYS A 3 -3.27 26.71 -15.16
C LYS A 3 -2.39 27.29 -16.25
N LYS A 4 -1.13 26.88 -16.30
CA LYS A 4 -0.20 27.28 -17.37
C LYS A 4 -0.04 26.11 -18.31
N LYS A 5 -0.43 26.28 -19.58
CA LYS A 5 -0.24 25.27 -20.62
C LYS A 5 1.24 25.15 -20.97
N THR A 6 1.72 23.94 -21.12
CA THR A 6 3.04 23.65 -21.67
C THR A 6 2.93 23.41 -23.17
N PHE A 7 3.92 23.84 -23.91
CA PHE A 7 4.02 23.50 -25.34
C PHE A 7 4.56 22.08 -25.56
N LYS A 8 5.14 21.45 -24.52
CA LYS A 8 5.73 20.11 -24.59
C LYS A 8 5.21 19.23 -23.48
N VAL A 9 4.27 18.35 -23.82
CA VAL A 9 3.66 17.39 -22.88
C VAL A 9 4.68 16.37 -22.39
N LEU A 10 5.58 15.95 -23.29
CA LEU A 10 6.62 14.96 -23.01
C LEU A 10 7.97 15.48 -23.51
N ASN A 11 8.91 15.66 -22.60
CA ASN A 11 10.30 15.94 -22.90
C ASN A 11 11.10 14.65 -22.71
N LEU A 12 11.09 13.81 -23.76
CA LEU A 12 11.81 12.54 -23.76
C LEU A 12 13.32 12.79 -23.73
N LYS A 13 14.02 12.16 -22.83
CA LYS A 13 15.47 12.16 -22.69
C LYS A 13 16.02 10.78 -23.07
N SER A 14 17.31 10.70 -23.34
CA SER A 14 18.00 9.42 -23.56
C SER A 14 17.81 8.45 -22.40
N ASP A 15 17.77 8.98 -21.18
CA ASP A 15 17.57 8.19 -19.97
C ASP A 15 16.11 8.22 -19.52
N PHE A 16 15.54 7.06 -19.28
CA PHE A 16 14.17 6.89 -18.74
C PHE A 16 13.91 7.80 -17.54
N TRP A 17 14.81 7.82 -16.58
CA TRP A 17 14.65 8.53 -15.31
C TRP A 17 14.75 10.04 -15.45
N ARG A 18 15.39 10.58 -16.52
CA ARG A 18 15.50 12.03 -16.83
C ARG A 18 14.31 12.57 -17.60
N THR A 19 13.45 11.69 -18.12
CA THR A 19 12.27 12.14 -18.89
C THR A 19 11.35 12.99 -18.03
N VAL A 20 10.90 14.12 -18.56
CA VAL A 20 10.03 15.09 -17.88
C VAL A 20 8.69 15.16 -18.61
N PHE A 21 7.61 15.10 -17.84
CA PHE A 21 6.24 15.28 -18.31
C PHE A 21 5.77 16.69 -17.94
N PHE A 22 5.02 17.33 -18.83
CA PHE A 22 4.35 18.62 -18.62
C PHE A 22 5.28 19.69 -18.01
N ASP A 23 6.47 19.83 -18.59
CA ASP A 23 7.50 20.76 -18.12
C ASP A 23 6.92 22.17 -17.94
N LYS A 24 7.25 22.83 -16.81
CA LYS A 24 6.77 24.17 -16.44
C LYS A 24 5.25 24.35 -16.31
N SER A 25 4.45 23.27 -16.43
CA SER A 25 3.02 23.35 -16.15
C SER A 25 2.76 23.54 -14.66
N LEU A 26 1.79 24.38 -14.32
CA LEU A 26 1.42 24.67 -12.93
C LEU A 26 0.16 23.89 -12.57
N VAL A 27 0.18 23.27 -11.39
CA VAL A 27 -0.90 22.45 -10.87
C VAL A 27 -0.93 22.52 -9.34
N ASN A 28 -2.07 22.22 -8.73
CA ASN A 28 -2.15 21.94 -7.30
C ASN A 28 -3.13 20.80 -7.05
N TYR A 29 -2.71 19.78 -6.30
CA TYR A 29 -3.52 18.60 -6.00
C TYR A 29 -4.83 18.95 -5.27
N TYR A 30 -4.75 19.81 -4.24
CA TYR A 30 -5.92 20.30 -3.51
C TYR A 30 -6.92 20.99 -4.43
N GLN A 31 -6.45 21.86 -5.33
CA GLN A 31 -7.33 22.66 -6.19
C GLN A 31 -8.26 21.80 -7.02
N LEU A 32 -7.80 20.66 -7.52
CA LEU A 32 -8.63 19.78 -8.36
C LEU A 32 -9.74 19.09 -7.56
N ILE A 33 -9.53 18.82 -6.28
CA ILE A 33 -10.56 18.27 -5.39
C ILE A 33 -11.68 19.30 -5.15
N PHE A 34 -11.29 20.56 -5.00
CA PHE A 34 -12.19 21.63 -4.55
C PHE A 34 -12.51 22.66 -5.66
N ASN A 35 -12.37 22.29 -6.93
CA ASN A 35 -12.85 23.15 -8.03
C ASN A 35 -14.35 23.46 -7.93
N ASN A 36 -15.14 22.50 -7.47
CA ASN A 36 -16.57 22.61 -7.24
C ASN A 36 -16.90 22.13 -5.82
N VAL A 37 -16.91 23.06 -4.88
CA VAL A 37 -17.25 22.76 -3.48
C VAL A 37 -18.74 22.53 -3.35
N SER A 38 -19.16 21.32 -2.98
CA SER A 38 -20.55 20.93 -2.83
C SER A 38 -20.91 20.55 -1.39
N GLN A 39 -22.19 20.35 -1.13
CA GLN A 39 -22.71 19.78 0.12
C GLN A 39 -22.74 18.24 0.09
N ASP A 40 -22.26 17.61 -0.98
CA ASP A 40 -22.18 16.17 -1.08
C ASP A 40 -21.20 15.61 -0.06
N LEU A 41 -21.43 14.37 0.36
CA LEU A 41 -20.61 13.68 1.34
C LEU A 41 -19.23 13.35 0.73
N ALA A 42 -18.17 13.88 1.32
CA ALA A 42 -16.79 13.61 0.95
C ALA A 42 -16.19 12.47 1.77
N ILE A 43 -16.40 12.48 3.09
CA ILE A 43 -15.84 11.51 4.02
C ILE A 43 -16.94 10.97 4.93
N HIS A 44 -16.98 9.64 5.07
CA HIS A 44 -17.74 8.93 6.06
C HIS A 44 -16.79 8.11 6.93
N PHE A 45 -16.47 8.60 8.11
CA PHE A 45 -15.57 7.95 9.06
C PHE A 45 -16.35 7.08 10.04
N VAL A 46 -15.80 5.89 10.34
CA VAL A 46 -16.26 4.97 11.38
C VAL A 46 -15.05 4.52 12.19
N GLY A 47 -15.08 4.72 13.50
CA GLY A 47 -14.08 4.21 14.44
C GLY A 47 -14.39 2.80 14.95
N GLU A 48 -13.39 2.12 15.49
CA GLU A 48 -13.61 0.82 16.15
C GLU A 48 -14.56 0.93 17.34
N ASN A 49 -14.52 2.06 18.03
CA ASN A 49 -15.40 2.41 19.17
C ASN A 49 -16.80 2.89 18.76
N GLU A 50 -17.23 2.62 17.53
CA GLU A 50 -18.52 3.02 16.92
C GLU A 50 -18.69 4.53 16.72
N PHE A 51 -17.71 5.35 17.04
CA PHE A 51 -17.78 6.78 16.71
C PHE A 51 -17.87 6.97 15.18
N GLU A 52 -18.74 7.86 14.77
CA GLU A 52 -19.03 8.15 13.36
C GLU A 52 -18.95 9.65 13.09
N GLU A 53 -18.28 10.03 12.01
CA GLU A 53 -18.22 11.43 11.55
C GLU A 53 -18.44 11.49 10.04
N LYS A 54 -19.24 12.47 9.62
CA LYS A 54 -19.53 12.72 8.21
C LYS A 54 -19.11 14.14 7.84
N LEU A 55 -18.28 14.27 6.80
CA LEU A 55 -17.87 15.56 6.28
C LEU A 55 -18.35 15.71 4.84
N THR A 56 -19.03 16.83 4.56
CA THR A 56 -19.29 17.25 3.18
C THR A 56 -18.03 17.81 2.55
N TYR A 57 -17.99 17.96 1.23
CA TYR A 57 -16.91 18.65 0.53
C TYR A 57 -16.70 20.06 1.07
N LYS A 58 -17.83 20.76 1.41
CA LYS A 58 -17.75 22.10 2.02
C LYS A 58 -17.06 22.05 3.39
N ASN A 59 -17.51 21.17 4.30
CA ASN A 59 -16.91 21.06 5.63
C ASN A 59 -15.42 20.67 5.56
N LEU A 60 -15.08 19.74 4.66
CA LEU A 60 -13.70 19.32 4.42
C LEU A 60 -12.86 20.49 3.92
N ASN A 61 -13.33 21.24 2.93
CA ASN A 61 -12.68 22.43 2.39
C ASN A 61 -12.45 23.50 3.45
N ASP A 62 -13.45 23.81 4.29
CA ASP A 62 -13.36 24.82 5.33
C ASP A 62 -12.29 24.46 6.37
N ARG A 63 -12.21 23.19 6.79
CA ARG A 63 -11.16 22.73 7.71
C ARG A 63 -9.76 22.74 7.07
N VAL A 64 -9.66 22.34 5.79
CA VAL A 64 -8.39 22.41 5.04
C VAL A 64 -7.92 23.85 4.90
N ASN A 65 -8.82 24.78 4.61
CA ASN A 65 -8.52 26.22 4.54
C ASN A 65 -7.97 26.72 5.87
N SER A 66 -8.65 26.42 6.97
CA SER A 66 -8.23 26.86 8.30
C SER A 66 -6.84 26.33 8.66
N LEU A 67 -6.57 25.04 8.41
CA LEU A 67 -5.28 24.44 8.74
C LEU A 67 -4.16 24.94 7.82
N SER A 68 -4.42 25.12 6.53
CA SER A 68 -3.43 25.66 5.59
C SER A 68 -3.02 27.11 5.92
N ASN A 69 -3.98 27.93 6.34
CA ASN A 69 -3.70 29.29 6.81
C ASN A 69 -2.90 29.29 8.12
N TYR A 70 -3.21 28.36 9.03
CA TYR A 70 -2.42 28.18 10.24
C TYR A 70 -0.96 27.80 9.94
N PHE A 71 -0.73 26.92 8.96
CA PHE A 71 0.63 26.61 8.51
C PHE A 71 1.37 27.85 7.98
N LYS A 72 0.67 28.71 7.21
CA LYS A 72 1.25 29.98 6.74
C LYS A 72 1.60 30.92 7.91
N LEU A 73 0.76 30.97 8.96
CA LEU A 73 1.07 31.74 10.19
C LEU A 73 2.31 31.22 10.94
N LEU A 74 2.59 29.92 10.81
CA LEU A 74 3.81 29.27 11.33
C LEU A 74 5.02 29.41 10.37
N ASN A 75 4.94 30.25 9.33
CA ASN A 75 5.97 30.45 8.32
C ASN A 75 6.36 29.19 7.55
N ILE A 76 5.43 28.24 7.38
CA ILE A 76 5.63 27.08 6.50
C ILE A 76 5.57 27.54 5.05
N LYS A 77 6.58 27.16 4.28
CA LYS A 77 6.77 27.54 2.88
C LYS A 77 6.65 26.34 1.96
N LYS A 78 6.48 26.62 0.68
CA LYS A 78 6.55 25.64 -0.41
C LYS A 78 7.84 24.81 -0.29
N GLY A 79 7.69 23.47 -0.34
CA GLY A 79 8.78 22.51 -0.20
C GLY A 79 9.15 22.13 1.24
N ASP A 80 8.63 22.82 2.25
CA ASP A 80 8.82 22.40 3.64
C ASP A 80 8.08 21.10 3.92
N VAL A 81 8.65 20.25 4.79
CA VAL A 81 8.06 18.95 5.11
C VAL A 81 7.13 19.06 6.32
N ILE A 82 5.94 18.52 6.19
CA ILE A 82 4.97 18.29 7.26
C ILE A 82 4.77 16.79 7.42
N ALA A 83 5.05 16.26 8.61
CA ALA A 83 4.91 14.85 8.93
C ALA A 83 3.68 14.58 9.78
N GLY A 84 2.96 13.49 9.49
CA GLY A 84 1.81 13.00 10.25
C GLY A 84 2.09 11.64 10.87
N TYR A 85 2.04 11.52 12.20
CA TYR A 85 2.02 10.26 12.91
C TYR A 85 0.61 10.06 13.46
N LEU A 86 -0.26 9.43 12.67
CA LEU A 86 -1.71 9.56 12.78
C LEU A 86 -2.46 8.26 12.50
N PRO A 87 -3.61 8.03 13.14
CA PRO A 87 -4.56 6.99 12.74
C PRO A 87 -5.29 7.37 11.43
N ASN A 88 -6.07 6.46 10.89
CA ASN A 88 -6.83 6.70 9.65
C ASN A 88 -8.15 7.46 9.91
N ILE A 89 -8.02 8.72 10.29
CA ILE A 89 -9.13 9.62 10.67
C ILE A 89 -9.23 10.82 9.70
N PRO A 90 -10.35 11.56 9.68
CA PRO A 90 -10.52 12.73 8.82
C PRO A 90 -9.40 13.77 8.94
N ASP A 91 -8.89 14.03 10.14
CA ASP A 91 -7.80 14.99 10.38
C ASP A 91 -6.51 14.62 9.63
N THR A 92 -6.27 13.34 9.37
CA THR A 92 -5.12 12.89 8.58
C THR A 92 -5.24 13.36 7.13
N ILE A 93 -6.43 13.26 6.54
CA ILE A 93 -6.71 13.76 5.18
C ILE A 93 -6.68 15.28 5.14
N ILE A 94 -7.30 15.94 6.11
CA ILE A 94 -7.29 17.40 6.22
C ILE A 94 -5.85 17.92 6.29
N SER A 95 -5.00 17.27 7.07
CA SER A 95 -3.58 17.63 7.22
C SER A 95 -2.78 17.48 5.92
N PHE A 96 -2.99 16.37 5.22
CA PHE A 96 -2.39 16.15 3.89
C PHE A 96 -2.84 17.21 2.88
N LEU A 97 -4.14 17.46 2.80
CA LEU A 97 -4.70 18.42 1.83
C LEU A 97 -4.29 19.86 2.17
N ALA A 98 -4.16 20.20 3.45
CA ALA A 98 -3.66 21.50 3.88
C ALA A 98 -2.18 21.71 3.50
N ALA A 99 -1.34 20.68 3.65
CA ALA A 99 0.04 20.71 3.18
C ALA A 99 0.10 20.86 1.65
N ALA A 100 -0.67 20.06 0.90
CA ALA A 100 -0.74 20.12 -0.56
C ALA A 100 -1.19 21.51 -1.06
N LYS A 101 -2.15 22.16 -0.38
CA LYS A 101 -2.67 23.47 -0.74
C LYS A 101 -1.60 24.54 -0.79
N ILE A 102 -0.66 24.54 0.16
CA ILE A 102 0.44 25.52 0.27
C ILE A 102 1.74 25.04 -0.39
N GLY A 103 1.70 23.91 -1.13
CA GLY A 103 2.90 23.36 -1.75
C GLY A 103 3.93 22.78 -0.77
N ALA A 104 3.55 22.52 0.48
CA ALA A 104 4.38 21.78 1.41
C ALA A 104 4.35 20.28 1.11
N VAL A 105 5.39 19.56 1.50
CA VAL A 105 5.56 18.13 1.23
C VAL A 105 5.00 17.32 2.39
N TRP A 106 4.06 16.43 2.10
CA TRP A 106 3.47 15.57 3.11
C TRP A 106 4.25 14.27 3.29
N SER A 107 4.33 13.75 4.51
CA SER A 107 4.73 12.38 4.77
C SER A 107 3.99 11.83 5.98
N SER A 108 3.62 10.55 5.97
CA SER A 108 2.85 9.97 7.07
C SER A 108 3.35 8.59 7.49
N CYS A 109 3.21 8.32 8.79
CA CYS A 109 3.29 7.02 9.42
C CYS A 109 1.98 6.72 10.15
N SER A 110 1.54 5.49 10.08
CA SER A 110 0.38 5.01 10.82
C SER A 110 0.67 4.92 12.31
N SER A 111 -0.33 5.14 13.14
CA SER A 111 -0.26 5.11 14.62
C SER A 111 0.22 3.79 15.21
N ASP A 112 0.11 2.69 14.47
CA ASP A 112 0.61 1.36 14.87
C ASP A 112 2.12 1.18 14.69
N PHE A 113 2.83 2.15 14.07
CA PHE A 113 4.29 2.10 13.97
C PHE A 113 4.93 2.38 15.33
N GLY A 114 5.95 1.58 15.70
CA GLY A 114 6.78 1.89 16.86
C GLY A 114 7.63 3.15 16.65
N MET A 115 8.03 3.79 17.73
CA MET A 115 8.76 5.07 17.70
C MET A 115 10.01 5.01 16.81
N GLU A 116 10.83 3.95 16.91
CA GLU A 116 12.05 3.82 16.10
C GLU A 116 11.73 3.76 14.60
N ALA A 117 10.66 3.05 14.22
CA ALA A 117 10.23 2.99 12.83
C ALA A 117 9.74 4.35 12.30
N VAL A 118 9.17 5.20 13.15
CA VAL A 118 8.80 6.59 12.83
C VAL A 118 10.05 7.45 12.69
N VAL A 119 11.01 7.31 13.60
CA VAL A 119 12.31 8.01 13.55
C VAL A 119 13.07 7.65 12.29
N ASP A 120 13.20 6.36 11.95
CA ASP A 120 13.88 5.87 10.74
C ASP A 120 13.36 6.50 9.45
N ARG A 121 12.09 6.92 9.45
CA ARG A 121 11.44 7.57 8.31
C ARG A 121 11.58 9.08 8.36
N PHE A 122 11.08 9.70 9.42
CA PHE A 122 10.94 11.14 9.48
C PHE A 122 12.26 11.88 9.71
N SER A 123 13.25 11.28 10.38
CA SER A 123 14.58 11.90 10.54
C SER A 123 15.26 12.15 9.20
N GLN A 124 15.01 11.31 8.20
CA GLN A 124 15.55 11.50 6.85
C GLN A 124 14.97 12.75 6.15
N LEU A 125 13.77 13.19 6.54
CA LEU A 125 13.04 14.30 5.92
C LEU A 125 13.20 15.62 6.64
N ASN A 126 13.59 15.59 7.91
CA ASN A 126 13.71 16.75 8.79
C ASN A 126 12.44 17.63 8.77
N PRO A 127 11.27 17.14 9.24
CA PRO A 127 10.01 17.84 9.15
C PRO A 127 9.99 19.11 10.01
N LYS A 128 9.41 20.19 9.50
CA LYS A 128 9.16 21.43 10.27
C LYS A 128 7.98 21.31 11.21
N ILE A 129 6.95 20.55 10.81
CA ILE A 129 5.78 20.24 11.63
C ILE A 129 5.64 18.74 11.78
N LEU A 130 5.32 18.30 13.00
CA LEU A 130 4.84 16.97 13.32
C LEU A 130 3.39 17.06 13.83
N ILE A 131 2.45 16.50 13.07
CA ILE A 131 1.07 16.32 13.52
C ILE A 131 0.96 14.94 14.13
N ILE A 132 0.47 14.84 15.37
CA ILE A 132 0.42 13.59 16.13
C ILE A 132 -0.94 13.43 16.79
N GLY A 133 -1.48 12.21 16.75
CA GLY A 133 -2.64 11.83 17.55
C GLY A 133 -2.25 11.38 18.95
N ASP A 134 -3.21 11.37 19.86
CA ASP A 134 -2.95 10.94 21.25
C ASP A 134 -3.02 9.42 21.37
N TYR A 135 -4.01 8.79 20.74
CA TYR A 135 -4.26 7.34 20.83
C TYR A 135 -5.05 6.84 19.62
N TYR A 136 -5.13 5.52 19.49
CA TYR A 136 -6.00 4.81 18.53
C TYR A 136 -6.61 3.57 19.22
N PHE A 137 -7.63 2.99 18.58
CA PHE A 137 -8.22 1.73 19.02
C PHE A 137 -7.80 0.59 18.10
N TYR A 138 -7.51 -0.56 18.68
CA TYR A 138 -7.28 -1.77 17.90
C TYR A 138 -7.61 -3.00 18.73
N ASN A 139 -8.47 -3.86 18.22
CA ASN A 139 -8.90 -5.11 18.83
C ASN A 139 -9.49 -4.93 20.24
N GLY A 140 -10.33 -3.91 20.40
CA GLY A 140 -11.00 -3.53 21.67
C GLY A 140 -10.11 -2.81 22.67
N LYS A 141 -8.85 -2.55 22.34
CA LYS A 141 -7.90 -1.90 23.23
C LYS A 141 -7.57 -0.48 22.77
N LYS A 142 -7.38 0.40 23.72
CA LYS A 142 -6.86 1.77 23.50
C LYS A 142 -5.35 1.76 23.60
N PHE A 143 -4.67 2.25 22.58
CA PHE A 143 -3.22 2.37 22.51
C PHE A 143 -2.82 3.86 22.49
N GLU A 144 -2.09 4.30 23.51
CA GLU A 144 -1.55 5.63 23.60
C GLU A 144 -0.10 5.63 23.09
N TYR A 145 0.21 6.46 22.10
CA TYR A 145 1.53 6.51 21.48
C TYR A 145 2.21 7.88 21.59
N SER A 146 1.48 8.89 22.07
CA SER A 146 2.05 10.21 22.32
C SER A 146 2.85 10.34 23.63
N LYS A 147 2.89 9.29 24.47
CA LYS A 147 3.63 9.30 25.76
C LYS A 147 5.11 9.63 25.61
N ASN A 148 5.75 9.19 24.53
CA ASN A 148 7.17 9.41 24.26
C ASN A 148 7.43 10.60 23.33
N LEU A 149 6.48 11.54 23.23
CA LEU A 149 6.56 12.67 22.31
C LEU A 149 7.83 13.54 22.50
N SER A 150 8.26 13.76 23.75
CA SER A 150 9.47 14.55 24.02
C SER A 150 10.73 13.90 23.45
N GLN A 151 10.84 12.58 23.53
CA GLN A 151 11.94 11.83 22.94
C GLN A 151 11.85 11.82 21.41
N LEU A 152 10.66 11.58 20.85
CA LEU A 152 10.42 11.62 19.41
C LEU A 152 10.78 13.00 18.84
N LYS A 153 10.33 14.07 19.49
CA LYS A 153 10.62 15.45 19.09
C LYS A 153 12.12 15.73 19.01
N ARG A 154 12.90 15.31 20.03
CA ARG A 154 14.36 15.46 20.02
C ARG A 154 15.02 14.70 18.86
N LYS A 155 14.61 13.46 18.61
CA LYS A 155 15.13 12.64 17.51
C LYS A 155 14.78 13.19 16.11
N LEU A 156 13.78 14.07 16.01
CA LEU A 156 13.34 14.71 14.77
C LEU A 156 13.77 16.18 14.64
N ASN A 157 14.82 16.61 15.35
CA ASN A 157 15.33 17.99 15.33
C ASN A 157 14.29 19.05 15.78
N ASN A 158 13.47 18.70 16.78
CA ASN A 158 12.52 19.59 17.42
C ASN A 158 11.49 20.27 16.49
N PRO A 159 10.72 19.54 15.68
CA PRO A 159 9.66 20.13 14.87
C PRO A 159 8.59 20.80 15.74
N ILE A 160 7.83 21.72 15.15
CA ILE A 160 6.61 22.25 15.77
C ILE A 160 5.61 21.09 15.85
N VAL A 161 5.07 20.86 17.05
CA VAL A 161 4.11 19.77 17.26
C VAL A 161 2.68 20.32 17.27
N ILE A 162 1.80 19.67 16.49
CA ILE A 162 0.36 19.92 16.51
C ILE A 162 -0.34 18.62 16.91
N LYS A 163 -1.14 18.67 17.98
CA LYS A 163 -1.87 17.51 18.48
C LYS A 163 -3.30 17.47 17.93
N THR A 164 -3.73 16.27 17.51
CA THR A 164 -5.14 15.99 17.22
C THR A 164 -5.72 15.03 18.24
N GLY A 165 -7.00 15.22 18.52
CA GLY A 165 -7.74 14.26 19.36
C GLY A 165 -8.31 13.11 18.52
N TYR A 166 -8.69 12.05 19.20
CA TYR A 166 -9.48 10.96 18.61
C TYR A 166 -10.79 10.85 19.40
N PRO A 167 -11.92 10.97 18.77
CA PRO A 167 -12.20 11.31 17.38
C PRO A 167 -11.89 12.77 17.04
N SER A 168 -11.76 13.08 15.76
CA SER A 168 -11.40 14.40 15.23
C SER A 168 -12.34 15.55 15.65
N SER A 169 -13.59 15.22 15.97
CA SER A 169 -14.59 16.18 16.47
C SER A 169 -14.38 16.59 17.95
N ASN A 170 -13.36 16.07 18.64
CA ASN A 170 -13.08 16.47 20.03
C ASN A 170 -12.76 18.00 20.10
N PRO A 171 -13.65 18.83 20.68
CA PRO A 171 -13.48 20.28 20.68
C PRO A 171 -12.26 20.75 21.48
N LYS A 172 -11.71 19.88 22.33
CA LYS A 172 -10.49 20.16 23.13
C LYS A 172 -9.20 19.93 22.34
N SER A 173 -9.26 19.29 21.16
CA SER A 173 -8.06 19.05 20.36
C SER A 173 -7.50 20.38 19.81
N GLN A 174 -6.18 20.41 19.59
CA GLN A 174 -5.54 21.60 19.02
C GLN A 174 -6.03 21.87 17.60
N LEU A 175 -6.24 20.83 16.79
CA LEU A 175 -6.79 20.97 15.43
C LEU A 175 -8.21 21.54 15.44
N SER A 176 -9.10 21.08 16.34
CA SER A 176 -10.45 21.65 16.45
C SER A 176 -10.43 23.14 16.81
N LYS A 177 -9.49 23.58 17.69
CA LYS A 177 -9.30 24.99 18.00
C LYS A 177 -8.81 25.79 16.78
N ILE A 178 -7.93 25.21 15.95
CA ILE A 178 -7.47 25.84 14.71
C ILE A 178 -8.63 26.00 13.73
N TYR A 179 -9.50 24.98 13.57
CA TYR A 179 -10.65 25.05 12.68
C TYR A 179 -11.67 26.14 13.08
N SER A 180 -11.83 26.39 14.37
CA SER A 180 -12.73 27.44 14.89
C SER A 180 -12.08 28.82 15.01
N ASN A 181 -10.79 28.94 14.75
CA ASN A 181 -10.07 30.23 14.86
C ASN A 181 -10.41 31.15 13.67
N LYS A 182 -11.09 32.26 13.92
CA LYS A 182 -11.50 33.23 12.91
C LYS A 182 -10.33 33.75 12.03
N ARG A 183 -9.13 33.89 12.59
CA ARG A 183 -7.93 34.32 11.84
C ARG A 183 -7.51 33.27 10.81
N CYS A 184 -7.86 32.00 11.02
CA CYS A 184 -7.55 30.90 10.11
C CYS A 184 -8.66 30.64 9.09
N GLN A 185 -9.89 31.08 9.35
CA GLN A 185 -11.08 30.86 8.52
C GLN A 185 -11.14 31.79 7.29
N VAL A 186 -10.00 32.02 6.65
CA VAL A 186 -9.91 32.82 5.43
C VAL A 186 -9.84 31.91 4.22
N ASN A 187 -10.65 32.18 3.20
CA ASN A 187 -10.57 31.44 1.96
C ASN A 187 -9.39 31.96 1.11
N SER A 188 -8.23 31.33 1.23
CA SER A 188 -7.04 31.67 0.47
C SER A 188 -6.90 30.80 -0.78
N ALA A 189 -6.40 31.38 -1.87
CA ALA A 189 -6.09 30.62 -3.08
C ALA A 189 -4.99 29.58 -2.81
N PRO A 190 -5.01 28.42 -3.50
CA PRO A 190 -3.94 27.43 -3.41
C PRO A 190 -2.68 27.95 -4.11
N ASP A 191 -1.53 27.66 -3.54
CA ASP A 191 -0.24 27.99 -4.13
C ASP A 191 0.00 27.12 -5.37
N GLN A 192 0.26 27.76 -6.50
CA GLN A 192 0.55 27.03 -7.73
C GLN A 192 1.98 26.45 -7.68
N VAL A 193 2.11 25.19 -8.05
CA VAL A 193 3.38 24.48 -8.06
C VAL A 193 3.64 23.85 -9.43
N GLU A 194 4.90 23.61 -9.76
CA GLU A 194 5.24 22.89 -10.99
C GLU A 194 4.72 21.45 -10.95
N PHE A 195 4.49 20.86 -12.11
CA PHE A 195 3.98 19.50 -12.28
C PHE A 195 4.76 18.46 -11.45
N ASN A 196 6.08 18.57 -11.43
CA ASN A 196 6.98 17.69 -10.69
C ASN A 196 7.34 18.23 -9.29
N HIS A 197 6.64 19.25 -8.79
CA HIS A 197 6.85 19.66 -7.40
C HIS A 197 6.45 18.55 -6.44
N PRO A 198 7.25 18.22 -5.39
CA PRO A 198 6.94 17.17 -4.44
C PRO A 198 5.58 17.37 -3.77
N LEU A 199 4.73 16.34 -3.82
CA LEU A 199 3.44 16.29 -3.12
C LEU A 199 3.59 15.54 -1.79
N TYR A 200 4.20 14.36 -1.85
CA TYR A 200 4.45 13.53 -0.66
C TYR A 200 5.68 12.64 -0.82
N VAL A 201 6.20 12.23 0.33
CA VAL A 201 7.25 11.22 0.43
C VAL A 201 6.65 9.97 1.08
N LEU A 202 6.75 8.85 0.37
CA LEU A 202 6.31 7.53 0.80
C LEU A 202 7.52 6.64 1.09
N TYR A 203 7.29 5.58 1.84
CA TYR A 203 8.37 4.68 2.26
C TYR A 203 8.16 3.28 1.72
N SER A 204 9.21 2.72 1.15
CA SER A 204 9.27 1.28 0.92
C SER A 204 10.29 0.66 1.87
N SER A 205 9.94 -0.52 2.40
CA SER A 205 10.87 -1.31 3.20
C SER A 205 12.01 -1.76 2.29
N GLY A 206 13.19 -1.17 2.47
CA GLY A 206 14.41 -1.72 1.89
C GLY A 206 14.76 -3.03 2.60
N THR A 207 15.28 -4.00 1.86
CA THR A 207 15.77 -5.27 2.42
C THR A 207 17.05 -5.08 3.25
N THR A 208 17.69 -3.91 3.11
CA THR A 208 18.96 -3.56 3.78
C THR A 208 18.99 -2.07 4.10
N GLY A 209 18.96 -1.71 5.39
CA GLY A 209 19.13 -0.32 5.82
C GLY A 209 17.83 0.46 6.07
N LEU A 210 17.94 1.79 6.10
CA LEU A 210 16.81 2.69 6.31
C LEU A 210 15.79 2.58 5.15
N PRO A 211 14.49 2.81 5.43
CA PRO A 211 13.46 2.84 4.39
C PRO A 211 13.81 3.83 3.26
N LYS A 212 13.57 3.42 2.01
CA LYS A 212 13.69 4.33 0.86
C LYS A 212 12.63 5.43 0.98
N CYS A 213 13.02 6.68 0.89
CA CYS A 213 12.13 7.84 0.89
C CYS A 213 11.80 8.22 -0.56
N ILE A 214 10.68 7.72 -1.07
CA ILE A 214 10.28 7.85 -2.47
C ILE A 214 9.43 9.11 -2.63
N THR A 215 9.89 10.07 -3.42
CA THR A 215 9.21 11.35 -3.62
C THR A 215 8.35 11.34 -4.87
N HIS A 216 7.06 11.63 -4.70
CA HIS A 216 6.09 11.73 -5.80
C HIS A 216 5.61 13.17 -5.98
N GLY A 217 5.38 13.55 -7.25
CA GLY A 217 4.94 14.89 -7.62
C GLY A 217 3.43 15.05 -7.70
N HIS A 218 2.97 16.30 -7.62
CA HIS A 218 1.56 16.65 -7.78
C HIS A 218 0.98 16.11 -9.08
N GLY A 219 1.59 16.43 -10.21
CA GLY A 219 1.04 16.11 -11.52
C GLY A 219 1.05 14.63 -11.84
N GLY A 220 2.15 13.93 -11.54
CA GLY A 220 2.28 12.50 -11.77
C GLY A 220 1.24 11.70 -10.99
N SER A 221 1.07 12.01 -9.70
CA SER A 221 0.06 11.39 -8.83
C SER A 221 -1.36 11.65 -9.32
N LEU A 222 -1.66 12.89 -9.73
CA LEU A 222 -2.98 13.27 -10.26
C LEU A 222 -3.35 12.47 -11.52
N ILE A 223 -2.47 12.46 -12.53
CA ILE A 223 -2.75 11.76 -13.79
C ILE A 223 -2.93 10.27 -13.53
N GLN A 224 -2.05 9.68 -12.75
CA GLN A 224 -2.08 8.25 -12.49
C GLN A 224 -3.35 7.83 -11.73
N HIS A 225 -3.69 8.53 -10.65
CA HIS A 225 -4.84 8.18 -9.85
C HIS A 225 -6.16 8.47 -10.56
N ILE A 226 -6.30 9.61 -11.25
CA ILE A 226 -7.52 9.92 -12.02
C ILE A 226 -7.74 8.86 -13.11
N LYS A 227 -6.70 8.51 -13.86
CA LYS A 227 -6.75 7.46 -14.88
C LYS A 227 -7.23 6.13 -14.31
N GLU A 228 -6.65 5.70 -13.20
CA GLU A 228 -6.98 4.41 -12.58
C GLU A 228 -8.37 4.39 -11.96
N LEU A 229 -8.70 5.43 -11.22
CA LEU A 229 -9.99 5.52 -10.54
C LEU A 229 -11.14 5.65 -11.54
N SER A 230 -11.00 6.52 -12.57
CA SER A 230 -12.08 6.76 -13.52
C SER A 230 -12.19 5.67 -14.59
N LEU A 231 -11.07 5.25 -15.19
CA LEU A 231 -11.08 4.39 -16.38
C LEU A 231 -10.93 2.89 -16.05
N HIS A 232 -10.20 2.56 -14.99
CA HIS A 232 -9.96 1.18 -14.59
C HIS A 232 -10.91 0.72 -13.46
N THR A 233 -11.23 1.61 -12.53
CA THR A 233 -12.10 1.26 -11.39
C THR A 233 -13.54 1.73 -11.60
N ASN A 234 -13.79 2.59 -12.60
CA ASN A 234 -15.11 3.15 -12.94
C ASN A 234 -15.74 3.92 -11.76
N VAL A 235 -14.90 4.65 -11.00
CA VAL A 235 -15.37 5.55 -9.92
C VAL A 235 -16.19 6.70 -10.51
N LYS A 236 -17.33 6.96 -9.89
CA LYS A 236 -18.29 8.02 -10.25
C LYS A 236 -18.59 8.89 -9.03
N VAL A 237 -19.22 10.03 -9.23
CA VAL A 237 -19.64 10.96 -8.15
C VAL A 237 -20.43 10.23 -7.05
N LYS A 238 -21.30 9.28 -7.40
CA LYS A 238 -22.12 8.50 -6.44
C LYS A 238 -21.36 7.34 -5.77
N THR A 239 -20.11 7.08 -6.17
CA THR A 239 -19.31 6.01 -5.59
C THR A 239 -18.98 6.30 -4.13
N LYS A 240 -19.11 5.27 -3.29
CA LYS A 240 -18.62 5.26 -1.92
C LYS A 240 -17.53 4.21 -1.82
N MET A 241 -16.28 4.67 -1.84
CA MET A 241 -15.10 3.81 -1.78
C MET A 241 -14.75 3.48 -0.33
N PHE A 242 -14.87 2.23 0.06
CA PHE A 242 -14.30 1.72 1.30
C PHE A 242 -13.06 0.90 0.99
N PHE A 243 -11.89 1.45 1.26
CA PHE A 243 -10.63 0.72 1.16
C PHE A 243 -9.99 0.57 2.54
N LEU A 244 -9.81 -0.69 2.99
CA LEU A 244 -9.18 -0.98 4.27
C LEU A 244 -7.68 -0.72 4.18
N THR A 245 -7.25 0.40 4.72
CA THR A 245 -5.86 0.90 4.62
C THR A 245 -5.52 1.79 5.82
N THR A 246 -4.24 2.14 5.96
CA THR A 246 -3.73 3.11 6.93
C THR A 246 -2.92 4.18 6.20
N CYS A 247 -2.71 5.34 6.82
CA CYS A 247 -1.94 6.43 6.21
C CYS A 247 -0.45 6.12 6.01
N GLY A 248 0.04 5.02 6.57
CA GLY A 248 1.39 4.49 6.32
C GLY A 248 1.51 3.60 5.09
N TRP A 249 0.42 3.31 4.39
CA TRP A 249 0.39 2.48 3.20
C TRP A 249 -0.04 3.30 1.97
N MET A 250 0.64 3.13 0.82
CA MET A 250 0.40 3.87 -0.42
C MET A 250 -1.07 3.82 -0.88
N MET A 251 -1.79 2.73 -0.62
CA MET A 251 -3.20 2.62 -0.98
C MET A 251 -4.08 3.67 -0.28
N TRP A 252 -3.63 4.26 0.83
CA TRP A 252 -4.30 5.40 1.42
C TRP A 252 -4.26 6.63 0.51
N ASN A 253 -3.12 6.94 -0.09
CA ASN A 253 -2.97 8.06 -1.03
C ASN A 253 -3.86 7.86 -2.27
N TRP A 254 -3.92 6.62 -2.78
CA TRP A 254 -4.81 6.24 -3.87
C TRP A 254 -6.29 6.38 -3.47
N THR A 255 -6.65 5.96 -2.25
CA THR A 255 -8.03 6.08 -1.73
C THR A 255 -8.43 7.55 -1.57
N VAL A 256 -7.56 8.41 -1.02
CA VAL A 256 -7.85 9.85 -0.88
C VAL A 256 -8.09 10.50 -2.25
N SER A 257 -7.42 10.03 -3.28
CA SER A 257 -7.60 10.54 -4.65
C SER A 257 -8.99 10.30 -5.25
N ASN A 258 -9.83 9.45 -4.64
CA ASN A 258 -11.24 9.34 -5.03
C ASN A 258 -11.98 10.68 -4.91
N LEU A 259 -11.57 11.54 -3.99
CA LEU A 259 -12.12 12.90 -3.83
C LEU A 259 -11.96 13.77 -5.09
N LEU A 260 -10.97 13.49 -5.96
CA LEU A 260 -10.79 14.16 -7.25
C LEU A 260 -11.96 13.94 -8.22
N LEU A 261 -12.70 12.86 -8.03
CA LEU A 261 -13.83 12.46 -8.88
C LEU A 261 -15.20 12.80 -8.25
N GLY A 262 -15.22 13.56 -7.16
CA GLY A 262 -16.45 13.94 -6.45
C GLY A 262 -17.09 12.78 -5.68
N SER A 263 -16.40 11.68 -5.47
CA SER A 263 -16.89 10.49 -4.76
C SER A 263 -16.69 10.57 -3.26
N CYS A 264 -17.42 9.77 -2.49
CA CYS A 264 -17.27 9.66 -1.04
C CYS A 264 -16.25 8.58 -0.69
N ILE A 265 -15.36 8.85 0.25
CA ILE A 265 -14.48 7.83 0.85
C ILE A 265 -14.99 7.43 2.23
N VAL A 266 -15.01 6.13 2.48
CA VAL A 266 -15.30 5.55 3.79
C VAL A 266 -13.98 5.27 4.49
N LEU A 267 -13.75 5.92 5.62
CA LEU A 267 -12.60 5.68 6.48
C LEU A 267 -12.98 4.77 7.63
N TYR A 268 -12.10 3.85 7.96
CA TYR A 268 -12.19 3.03 9.14
C TYR A 268 -10.86 3.02 9.87
N ASP A 269 -10.89 3.26 11.18
CA ASP A 269 -9.74 3.11 12.06
C ASP A 269 -10.05 2.05 13.13
N GLY A 270 -9.29 0.96 13.13
CA GLY A 270 -9.49 -0.17 14.02
C GLY A 270 -9.17 -1.52 13.40
N SER A 271 -9.34 -2.59 14.19
CA SER A 271 -9.16 -3.97 13.75
C SER A 271 -10.25 -4.39 12.74
N PRO A 272 -9.88 -5.02 11.61
CA PRO A 272 -10.85 -5.47 10.62
C PRO A 272 -11.77 -6.58 11.12
N PHE A 273 -11.43 -7.21 12.25
CA PHE A 273 -12.11 -8.40 12.76
C PHE A 273 -12.61 -8.24 14.21
N PHE A 274 -12.60 -7.03 14.76
CA PHE A 274 -13.16 -6.76 16.07
C PHE A 274 -14.51 -6.03 15.94
N PRO A 275 -15.55 -6.41 16.73
CA PRO A 275 -15.57 -7.47 17.74
C PRO A 275 -15.70 -8.90 17.15
N ASN A 276 -15.89 -9.04 15.84
CA ASN A 276 -16.00 -10.33 15.16
C ASN A 276 -15.70 -10.22 13.66
N MET A 277 -15.59 -11.36 12.99
CA MET A 277 -15.24 -11.48 11.57
C MET A 277 -16.18 -10.78 10.58
N ASN A 278 -17.36 -10.35 11.03
CA ASN A 278 -18.31 -9.61 10.19
C ASN A 278 -18.06 -8.09 10.19
N ARG A 279 -17.08 -7.59 10.95
CA ARG A 279 -16.85 -6.15 11.13
C ARG A 279 -16.84 -5.39 9.80
N ILE A 280 -15.99 -5.79 8.86
CA ILE A 280 -15.87 -5.15 7.55
C ILE A 280 -17.18 -5.21 6.76
N ILE A 281 -17.87 -6.35 6.79
CA ILE A 281 -19.17 -6.53 6.13
C ILE A 281 -20.20 -5.57 6.73
N ASN A 282 -20.22 -5.44 8.05
CA ASN A 282 -21.17 -4.56 8.76
C ASN A 282 -20.89 -3.08 8.47
N ILE A 283 -19.63 -2.65 8.47
CA ILE A 283 -19.26 -1.27 8.08
C ILE A 283 -19.67 -1.01 6.62
N THR A 284 -19.36 -1.94 5.71
CA THR A 284 -19.74 -1.84 4.29
C THR A 284 -21.25 -1.61 4.12
N LYS A 285 -22.07 -2.36 4.87
CA LYS A 285 -23.53 -2.20 4.86
C LYS A 285 -23.99 -0.88 5.49
N LYS A 286 -23.45 -0.56 6.68
CA LYS A 286 -23.79 0.66 7.45
C LYS A 286 -23.53 1.92 6.62
N THR A 287 -22.39 1.99 5.95
CA THR A 287 -21.98 3.15 5.16
C THR A 287 -22.58 3.15 3.76
N LYS A 288 -23.23 2.05 3.35
CA LYS A 288 -23.73 1.82 1.98
C LYS A 288 -22.61 1.97 0.95
N ALA A 289 -21.42 1.43 1.26
CA ALA A 289 -20.29 1.45 0.33
C ALA A 289 -20.65 0.70 -0.96
N THR A 290 -20.16 1.24 -2.10
CA THR A 290 -20.39 0.65 -3.43
C THR A 290 -19.13 -0.02 -3.97
N MET A 291 -17.98 0.27 -3.38
CA MET A 291 -16.71 -0.39 -3.67
C MET A 291 -16.04 -0.82 -2.36
N LEU A 292 -15.44 -2.01 -2.36
CA LEU A 292 -14.73 -2.55 -1.22
C LEU A 292 -13.33 -2.98 -1.64
N GLY A 293 -12.32 -2.32 -1.08
CA GLY A 293 -10.90 -2.63 -1.29
C GLY A 293 -10.23 -3.13 -0.02
N ALA A 294 -9.37 -4.14 -0.16
CA ALA A 294 -8.56 -4.65 0.95
C ALA A 294 -7.32 -5.41 0.44
N GLY A 295 -6.42 -5.75 1.35
CA GLY A 295 -5.38 -6.74 1.08
C GLY A 295 -5.99 -8.13 0.85
N ALA A 296 -5.36 -8.95 -0.01
CA ALA A 296 -5.85 -10.31 -0.32
C ALA A 296 -6.06 -11.15 0.93
N LYS A 297 -5.19 -11.02 1.94
CA LYS A 297 -5.29 -11.73 3.22
C LYS A 297 -6.57 -11.41 4.01
N ILE A 298 -7.14 -10.22 3.86
CA ILE A 298 -8.42 -9.87 4.48
C ILE A 298 -9.56 -10.68 3.83
N TYR A 299 -9.57 -10.79 2.51
CA TYR A 299 -10.56 -11.61 1.80
C TYR A 299 -10.42 -13.09 2.12
N GLU A 300 -9.19 -13.62 2.21
CA GLU A 300 -8.92 -14.99 2.65
C GLU A 300 -9.41 -15.23 4.08
N ALA A 301 -9.15 -14.30 5.00
CA ALA A 301 -9.62 -14.41 6.38
C ALA A 301 -11.17 -14.39 6.46
N ILE A 302 -11.83 -13.54 5.65
CA ILE A 302 -13.30 -13.55 5.54
C ILE A 302 -13.78 -14.90 4.99
N GLN A 303 -13.13 -15.44 3.97
CA GLN A 303 -13.46 -16.74 3.37
C GLN A 303 -13.35 -17.88 4.39
N ASN A 304 -12.23 -17.97 5.09
CA ASN A 304 -11.94 -19.06 6.03
C ASN A 304 -12.87 -19.06 7.26
N ASN A 305 -13.38 -17.89 7.63
CA ASN A 305 -14.27 -17.72 8.77
C ASN A 305 -15.75 -17.51 8.38
N TYR A 306 -16.08 -17.68 7.09
CA TYR A 306 -17.44 -17.45 6.61
C TYR A 306 -18.39 -18.60 7.01
N LYS A 307 -19.23 -18.35 8.03
CA LYS A 307 -20.25 -19.28 8.51
C LYS A 307 -21.65 -19.03 7.93
N GLY A 308 -21.75 -18.26 6.84
CA GLY A 308 -23.05 -17.82 6.32
C GLY A 308 -23.57 -18.68 5.15
N THR A 309 -24.88 -18.93 5.16
CA THR A 309 -25.62 -19.54 4.03
C THR A 309 -26.09 -18.51 3.01
N ILE A 310 -26.07 -17.21 3.34
CA ILE A 310 -26.68 -16.13 2.55
C ILE A 310 -25.76 -15.77 1.38
N LYS A 311 -26.24 -16.04 0.17
CA LYS A 311 -25.63 -15.54 -1.07
C LYS A 311 -25.85 -14.02 -1.21
N ASN A 312 -24.96 -13.34 -1.96
CA ASN A 312 -25.05 -11.91 -2.27
C ASN A 312 -25.15 -11.02 -1.02
N ARG A 313 -24.30 -11.27 -0.04
CA ARG A 313 -24.31 -10.57 1.26
C ARG A 313 -24.01 -9.08 1.15
N LEU A 314 -23.33 -8.65 0.09
CA LEU A 314 -22.90 -7.27 -0.20
C LEU A 314 -23.47 -6.79 -1.55
N LYS A 315 -24.80 -6.81 -1.70
CA LYS A 315 -25.51 -6.51 -2.96
C LYS A 315 -25.19 -5.13 -3.56
N ASN A 316 -24.82 -4.16 -2.74
CA ASN A 316 -24.51 -2.80 -3.18
C ASN A 316 -23.06 -2.64 -3.71
N ILE A 317 -22.20 -3.63 -3.50
CA ILE A 317 -20.84 -3.55 -4.00
C ILE A 317 -20.82 -3.82 -5.50
N GLU A 318 -20.33 -2.84 -6.25
CA GLU A 318 -20.12 -2.91 -7.69
C GLU A 318 -18.74 -3.46 -8.04
N CYS A 319 -17.73 -3.22 -7.18
CA CYS A 319 -16.36 -3.68 -7.39
C CYS A 319 -15.68 -4.05 -6.08
N PHE A 320 -15.06 -5.23 -6.05
CA PHE A 320 -14.09 -5.64 -5.04
C PHE A 320 -12.68 -5.40 -5.58
N ILE A 321 -11.81 -4.79 -4.77
CA ILE A 321 -10.43 -4.48 -5.15
C ILE A 321 -9.48 -5.20 -4.19
N SER A 322 -8.55 -5.97 -4.74
CA SER A 322 -7.56 -6.71 -3.95
C SER A 322 -6.14 -6.36 -4.36
N THR A 323 -5.26 -6.18 -3.37
CA THR A 323 -3.84 -5.91 -3.59
C THR A 323 -2.98 -6.37 -2.42
N GLY A 324 -1.68 -6.08 -2.47
CA GLY A 324 -0.70 -6.41 -1.41
C GLY A 324 -0.09 -7.79 -1.53
N SER A 325 -0.85 -8.77 -2.00
CA SER A 325 -0.42 -10.11 -2.41
C SER A 325 -1.36 -10.63 -3.48
N PRO A 326 -0.98 -11.67 -4.24
CA PRO A 326 -1.88 -12.28 -5.22
C PRO A 326 -3.17 -12.78 -4.56
N LEU A 327 -4.30 -12.53 -5.20
CA LEU A 327 -5.59 -13.08 -4.78
C LEU A 327 -5.75 -14.48 -5.36
N SER A 328 -5.98 -15.50 -4.52
CA SER A 328 -6.09 -16.88 -4.97
C SER A 328 -7.35 -17.11 -5.82
N PRO A 329 -7.32 -18.06 -6.78
CA PRO A 329 -8.51 -18.44 -7.57
C PRO A 329 -9.70 -18.85 -6.70
N GLU A 330 -9.44 -19.52 -5.57
CA GLU A 330 -10.45 -19.94 -4.61
C GLU A 330 -11.14 -18.74 -3.97
N THR A 331 -10.35 -17.70 -3.61
CA THR A 331 -10.89 -16.47 -3.03
C THR A 331 -11.67 -15.64 -4.06
N PHE A 332 -11.25 -15.60 -5.33
CA PHE A 332 -12.06 -15.03 -6.42
C PHE A 332 -13.43 -15.71 -6.51
N LYS A 333 -13.46 -17.05 -6.54
CA LYS A 333 -14.70 -17.83 -6.59
C LYS A 333 -15.58 -17.59 -5.35
N PHE A 334 -14.97 -17.49 -4.17
CA PHE A 334 -15.68 -17.18 -2.93
C PHE A 334 -16.34 -15.80 -2.99
N ILE A 335 -15.61 -14.74 -3.36
CA ILE A 335 -16.15 -13.39 -3.48
C ILE A 335 -17.34 -13.37 -4.43
N ASN A 336 -17.17 -13.95 -5.62
CA ASN A 336 -18.23 -14.03 -6.62
C ASN A 336 -19.46 -14.81 -6.10
N LYS A 337 -19.27 -16.04 -5.60
CA LYS A 337 -20.38 -16.92 -5.22
C LYS A 337 -21.08 -16.51 -3.92
N LYS A 338 -20.35 -15.92 -2.97
CA LYS A 338 -20.85 -15.70 -1.60
C LYS A 338 -21.09 -14.23 -1.26
N LEU A 339 -20.23 -13.30 -1.75
CA LEU A 339 -20.37 -11.90 -1.42
C LEU A 339 -21.23 -11.14 -2.43
N ASN A 340 -20.91 -11.16 -3.71
CA ASN A 340 -21.75 -10.63 -4.77
C ASN A 340 -21.35 -11.16 -6.15
N SER A 341 -22.25 -11.91 -6.80
CA SER A 341 -22.04 -12.51 -8.11
C SER A 341 -22.07 -11.53 -9.29
N LYS A 342 -22.56 -10.29 -9.07
CA LYS A 342 -22.67 -9.25 -10.10
C LYS A 342 -21.53 -8.22 -10.02
N ALA A 343 -20.74 -8.25 -8.98
CA ALA A 343 -19.65 -7.30 -8.79
C ALA A 343 -18.40 -7.70 -9.59
N PHE A 344 -17.70 -6.69 -10.11
CA PHE A 344 -16.34 -6.89 -10.62
C PHE A 344 -15.37 -7.27 -9.49
N ILE A 345 -14.34 -8.02 -9.82
CA ILE A 345 -13.26 -8.36 -8.88
C ILE A 345 -11.96 -7.96 -9.55
N HIS A 346 -11.37 -6.87 -9.08
CA HIS A 346 -10.11 -6.33 -9.58
C HIS A 346 -8.97 -6.72 -8.63
N SER A 347 -8.14 -7.68 -9.05
CA SER A 347 -6.81 -7.83 -8.47
C SER A 347 -5.89 -6.80 -9.11
N VAL A 348 -5.09 -6.09 -8.29
CA VAL A 348 -4.22 -5.03 -8.79
C VAL A 348 -2.80 -5.20 -8.26
N SER A 349 -1.81 -4.92 -9.10
CA SER A 349 -0.41 -5.01 -8.74
C SER A 349 0.38 -3.79 -9.19
N GLY A 350 1.20 -3.34 -8.28
CA GLY A 350 2.09 -2.21 -8.43
C GLY A 350 2.85 -1.97 -7.15
N GLY A 351 3.18 -0.73 -6.85
CA GLY A 351 3.96 -0.46 -5.64
C GLY A 351 4.00 1.00 -5.23
N THR A 352 4.53 1.20 -4.04
CA THR A 352 4.86 2.53 -3.51
C THR A 352 5.75 3.30 -4.49
N ASP A 353 6.59 2.57 -5.22
CA ASP A 353 7.57 3.10 -6.18
C ASP A 353 6.94 3.88 -7.33
N ILE A 354 5.72 3.54 -7.71
CA ILE A 354 4.99 4.24 -8.78
C ILE A 354 3.71 4.90 -8.30
N VAL A 355 3.46 4.81 -7.00
CA VAL A 355 2.26 5.27 -6.27
C VAL A 355 0.96 4.75 -6.88
N SER A 356 1.02 3.54 -7.44
CA SER A 356 0.00 3.03 -8.30
C SER A 356 0.24 1.58 -8.75
N CYS A 357 -0.40 1.21 -9.88
CA CYS A 357 -0.41 -0.12 -10.44
C CYS A 357 0.21 -0.16 -11.84
N PHE A 358 0.99 -1.21 -12.12
CA PHE A 358 1.38 -1.60 -13.47
C PHE A 358 0.28 -2.40 -14.16
N MET A 359 -0.40 -3.25 -13.37
CA MET A 359 -1.47 -4.13 -13.84
C MET A 359 -2.67 -4.02 -12.90
N LEU A 360 -3.86 -3.99 -13.46
CA LEU A 360 -5.08 -3.81 -12.68
C LEU A 360 -6.33 -4.26 -13.47
N GLY A 361 -7.51 -4.01 -12.89
CA GLY A 361 -8.78 -4.29 -13.51
C GLY A 361 -9.01 -3.50 -14.80
N VAL A 362 -9.70 -4.11 -15.75
CA VAL A 362 -10.15 -3.50 -17.00
C VAL A 362 -11.64 -3.76 -17.14
N PRO A 363 -12.52 -2.76 -16.91
CA PRO A 363 -13.98 -2.98 -16.84
C PRO A 363 -14.62 -3.57 -18.10
N THR A 364 -13.95 -3.47 -19.25
CA THR A 364 -14.42 -3.98 -20.54
C THR A 364 -13.94 -5.40 -20.85
N LEU A 365 -13.11 -6.00 -19.98
CA LEU A 365 -12.58 -7.34 -20.17
C LEU A 365 -13.21 -8.32 -19.15
N PRO A 366 -13.30 -9.62 -19.49
CA PRO A 366 -13.75 -10.62 -18.56
C PRO A 366 -12.77 -10.81 -17.40
N VAL A 367 -13.29 -11.24 -16.25
CA VAL A 367 -12.50 -11.56 -15.05
C VAL A 367 -12.25 -13.06 -15.01
N PHE A 368 -10.98 -13.46 -15.02
CA PHE A 368 -10.56 -14.84 -14.81
C PHE A 368 -10.02 -15.01 -13.39
N ALA A 369 -10.46 -16.05 -12.70
CA ALA A 369 -10.07 -16.29 -11.31
C ALA A 369 -8.56 -16.51 -11.17
N GLY A 370 -7.89 -15.71 -10.34
CA GLY A 370 -6.45 -15.73 -10.12
C GLY A 370 -5.64 -14.84 -11.07
N GLU A 371 -6.28 -14.18 -12.04
CA GLU A 371 -5.60 -13.32 -13.00
C GLU A 371 -5.84 -11.82 -12.70
N ILE A 372 -4.86 -10.99 -13.02
CA ILE A 372 -5.01 -9.54 -13.17
C ILE A 372 -5.32 -9.28 -14.64
N GLN A 373 -6.38 -8.51 -14.91
CA GLN A 373 -6.98 -8.42 -16.25
C GLN A 373 -6.07 -7.80 -17.32
N GLY A 374 -5.26 -6.79 -16.98
CA GLY A 374 -4.44 -6.14 -18.00
C GLY A 374 -3.50 -5.06 -17.49
N PRO A 375 -2.67 -4.50 -18.39
CA PRO A 375 -1.80 -3.38 -18.07
C PRO A 375 -2.62 -2.12 -17.80
N GLY A 376 -2.10 -1.26 -16.92
CA GLY A 376 -2.62 0.08 -16.72
C GLY A 376 -2.44 0.92 -17.99
N LEU A 377 -3.43 1.75 -18.33
CA LEU A 377 -3.32 2.69 -19.45
C LEU A 377 -2.05 3.55 -19.32
N GLY A 378 -1.28 3.64 -20.39
CA GLY A 378 0.00 4.36 -20.42
C GLY A 378 1.18 3.61 -19.78
N MET A 379 0.98 2.39 -19.30
CA MET A 379 2.04 1.51 -18.78
C MET A 379 2.47 0.51 -19.85
N ASN A 380 3.61 0.76 -20.51
CA ASN A 380 4.17 -0.16 -21.51
C ASN A 380 4.95 -1.28 -20.81
N ILE A 381 4.21 -2.19 -20.15
CA ILE A 381 4.79 -3.32 -19.44
C ILE A 381 5.15 -4.46 -20.39
N ASP A 382 6.14 -5.25 -19.98
CA ASP A 382 6.55 -6.48 -20.65
C ASP A 382 7.12 -7.45 -19.60
N ILE A 383 7.40 -8.68 -20.03
CA ILE A 383 8.02 -9.71 -19.19
C ILE A 383 9.36 -10.07 -19.81
N PHE A 384 10.45 -9.91 -19.05
CA PHE A 384 11.80 -10.20 -19.53
C PHE A 384 12.38 -11.43 -18.84
N ASN A 385 13.06 -12.26 -19.63
CA ASN A 385 13.91 -13.32 -19.09
C ASN A 385 15.22 -12.75 -18.51
N ASP A 386 16.06 -13.59 -17.93
CA ASP A 386 17.33 -13.15 -17.30
C ASP A 386 18.35 -12.57 -18.31
N ARG A 387 18.17 -12.81 -19.63
CA ARG A 387 18.97 -12.23 -20.70
C ARG A 387 18.44 -10.88 -21.19
N GLY A 388 17.42 -10.31 -20.52
CA GLY A 388 16.80 -9.02 -20.89
C GLY A 388 15.98 -9.06 -22.17
N LYS A 389 15.51 -10.23 -22.59
CA LYS A 389 14.66 -10.40 -23.77
C LYS A 389 13.22 -10.67 -23.38
N PRO A 390 12.23 -10.17 -24.14
CA PRO A 390 10.83 -10.49 -23.92
C PRO A 390 10.58 -12.00 -23.91
N THR A 391 9.68 -12.44 -23.05
CA THR A 391 9.27 -13.85 -22.94
C THR A 391 7.78 -13.98 -22.69
N ASN A 392 7.16 -15.04 -23.23
CA ASN A 392 5.76 -15.38 -22.94
C ASN A 392 5.63 -16.41 -21.78
N ILE A 393 6.77 -16.79 -21.20
CA ILE A 393 6.83 -17.64 -20.02
C ILE A 393 6.87 -16.74 -18.78
N THR A 394 7.28 -17.21 -17.65
CA THR A 394 7.51 -16.42 -16.45
C THR A 394 8.81 -15.60 -16.55
N GLY A 395 8.80 -14.42 -15.98
CA GLY A 395 9.97 -13.55 -15.97
C GLY A 395 9.78 -12.29 -15.12
N GLU A 396 10.72 -11.39 -15.25
CA GLU A 396 10.73 -10.08 -14.57
C GLU A 396 9.74 -9.12 -15.19
N LEU A 397 8.88 -8.52 -14.37
CA LEU A 397 8.02 -7.42 -14.78
C LEU A 397 8.87 -6.18 -15.08
N VAL A 398 8.78 -5.69 -16.30
CA VAL A 398 9.45 -4.47 -16.72
C VAL A 398 8.47 -3.45 -17.29
N CYS A 399 8.83 -2.17 -17.23
CA CYS A 399 8.15 -1.11 -17.96
C CYS A 399 9.14 -0.45 -18.92
N LYS A 400 8.83 -0.51 -20.21
CA LYS A 400 9.77 -0.09 -21.29
C LYS A 400 9.81 1.41 -21.51
N ASN A 401 8.73 2.11 -21.21
CA ASN A 401 8.61 3.55 -21.46
C ASN A 401 8.41 4.33 -20.17
N PRO A 402 8.94 5.55 -20.06
CA PRO A 402 8.66 6.46 -18.95
C PRO A 402 7.17 6.74 -18.79
N PHE A 403 6.74 6.91 -17.55
CA PHE A 403 5.35 7.22 -17.19
C PHE A 403 5.30 8.39 -16.19
N PRO A 404 4.19 9.17 -16.15
CA PRO A 404 4.12 10.41 -15.38
C PRO A 404 4.30 10.23 -13.86
N SER A 405 3.88 9.09 -13.30
CA SER A 405 3.96 8.79 -11.85
C SER A 405 5.27 8.17 -11.40
N LYS A 406 6.29 8.08 -12.28
CA LYS A 406 7.62 7.68 -11.82
C LYS A 406 8.07 8.60 -10.68
N PRO A 407 8.80 8.11 -9.66
CA PRO A 407 9.31 8.97 -8.61
C PRO A 407 10.13 10.12 -9.19
N ILE A 408 10.02 11.28 -8.59
CA ILE A 408 10.84 12.43 -9.00
C ILE A 408 12.30 12.15 -8.64
N TYR A 409 12.51 11.67 -7.40
CA TYR A 409 13.80 11.24 -6.86
C TYR A 409 13.56 10.47 -5.55
N PHE A 410 14.61 9.87 -5.00
CA PHE A 410 14.61 9.48 -3.60
C PHE A 410 15.15 10.63 -2.75
N TRP A 411 14.49 10.93 -1.65
CA TRP A 411 14.91 12.01 -0.77
C TRP A 411 16.36 11.79 -0.30
N ASN A 412 17.19 12.82 -0.38
CA ASN A 412 18.63 12.75 -0.10
C ASN A 412 19.46 11.80 -1.00
N ASP A 413 18.96 11.41 -2.17
CA ASP A 413 19.69 10.59 -3.13
C ASP A 413 20.48 11.48 -4.12
N LYS A 414 21.67 11.91 -3.72
CA LYS A 414 22.55 12.71 -4.58
C LYS A 414 22.88 11.95 -5.87
N LYS A 415 22.71 12.60 -7.03
CA LYS A 415 23.00 12.07 -8.38
C LYS A 415 22.18 10.82 -8.77
N PHE A 416 21.03 10.56 -8.11
CA PHE A 416 20.15 9.42 -8.41
C PHE A 416 20.84 8.05 -8.30
N LYS A 417 21.82 7.90 -7.42
CA LYS A 417 22.58 6.65 -7.28
C LYS A 417 21.69 5.49 -6.80
N LYS A 418 20.95 5.71 -5.70
CA LYS A 418 20.03 4.72 -5.14
C LYS A 418 18.84 4.46 -6.07
N TYR A 419 18.35 5.51 -6.73
CA TYR A 419 17.25 5.44 -7.69
C TYR A 419 17.60 4.54 -8.87
N LYS A 420 18.77 4.74 -9.48
CA LYS A 420 19.24 3.93 -10.60
C LYS A 420 19.46 2.47 -10.20
N ALA A 421 20.09 2.23 -9.06
CA ALA A 421 20.30 0.89 -8.53
C ALA A 421 18.96 0.17 -8.28
N ALA A 422 17.93 0.88 -7.83
CA ALA A 422 16.64 0.26 -7.54
C ALA A 422 15.87 -0.20 -8.77
N TYR A 423 16.00 0.48 -9.92
CA TYR A 423 15.10 0.27 -11.05
C TYR A 423 15.78 -0.03 -12.38
N PHE A 424 17.07 0.31 -12.55
CA PHE A 424 17.76 0.27 -13.84
C PHE A 424 19.09 -0.51 -13.81
N GLU A 425 19.44 -1.12 -12.69
CA GLU A 425 20.66 -1.91 -12.57
C GLU A 425 20.55 -3.23 -13.34
N LYS A 426 19.40 -3.89 -13.26
CA LYS A 426 19.18 -5.19 -13.92
C LYS A 426 19.08 -5.07 -15.44
N PHE A 427 18.38 -4.04 -15.94
CA PHE A 427 18.20 -3.76 -17.36
C PHE A 427 18.43 -2.28 -17.63
N THR A 428 19.46 -1.98 -18.43
CA THR A 428 19.83 -0.60 -18.72
C THR A 428 18.67 0.16 -19.37
N ASN A 429 18.29 1.28 -18.76
CA ASN A 429 17.25 2.19 -19.23
C ASN A 429 15.84 1.57 -19.36
N ILE A 430 15.60 0.44 -18.72
CA ILE A 430 14.28 -0.21 -18.63
C ILE A 430 13.95 -0.40 -17.15
N TRP A 431 12.77 0.05 -16.75
CA TRP A 431 12.31 -0.08 -15.37
C TRP A 431 12.07 -1.55 -15.01
N SER A 432 12.82 -2.08 -14.06
CA SER A 432 12.59 -3.38 -13.45
C SER A 432 11.85 -3.19 -12.12
N HIS A 433 10.71 -3.87 -11.97
CA HIS A 433 9.88 -3.70 -10.77
C HIS A 433 10.18 -4.73 -9.68
N SER A 434 10.96 -5.74 -9.99
CA SER A 434 11.28 -6.87 -9.13
C SER A 434 10.03 -7.71 -8.75
N ASP A 435 9.10 -7.87 -9.68
CA ASP A 435 8.00 -8.83 -9.59
C ASP A 435 8.19 -9.93 -10.64
N PHE A 436 7.96 -11.20 -10.23
CA PHE A 436 8.03 -12.37 -11.09
C PHE A 436 6.64 -12.70 -11.62
N VAL A 437 6.45 -12.58 -12.93
CA VAL A 437 5.12 -12.50 -13.56
C VAL A 437 5.03 -13.43 -14.77
N GLN A 438 3.82 -13.91 -15.06
CA GLN A 438 3.47 -14.63 -16.28
C GLN A 438 2.29 -13.95 -16.98
N LYS A 439 2.33 -13.84 -18.30
CA LYS A 439 1.17 -13.51 -19.12
C LYS A 439 0.37 -14.79 -19.42
N THR A 440 -0.93 -14.72 -19.23
CA THR A 440 -1.81 -15.89 -19.44
C THR A 440 -2.30 -15.98 -20.89
N LYS A 441 -2.87 -17.12 -21.25
CA LYS A 441 -3.54 -17.33 -22.56
C LYS A 441 -4.76 -16.41 -22.74
N ASN A 442 -5.36 -15.95 -21.64
CA ASN A 442 -6.50 -15.03 -21.65
C ASN A 442 -6.06 -13.56 -21.82
N GLY A 443 -4.75 -13.28 -21.91
CA GLY A 443 -4.19 -11.95 -22.00
C GLY A 443 -4.00 -11.25 -20.65
N GLY A 444 -4.40 -11.87 -19.55
CA GLY A 444 -4.18 -11.41 -18.18
C GLY A 444 -2.78 -11.74 -17.66
N TYR A 445 -2.56 -11.49 -16.37
CA TYR A 445 -1.27 -11.67 -15.72
C TYR A 445 -1.42 -12.39 -14.38
N ILE A 446 -0.47 -13.28 -14.07
CA ILE A 446 -0.34 -13.94 -12.77
C ILE A 446 0.99 -13.50 -12.16
N ILE A 447 0.97 -13.11 -10.87
CA ILE A 447 2.17 -12.75 -10.12
C ILE A 447 2.53 -13.92 -9.21
N TYR A 448 3.77 -14.36 -9.33
CA TYR A 448 4.32 -15.46 -8.53
C TYR A 448 5.17 -14.98 -7.33
N GLY A 449 5.18 -13.67 -7.09
CA GLY A 449 5.91 -13.04 -5.97
C GLY A 449 6.97 -12.07 -6.44
N ARG A 450 7.86 -11.71 -5.52
CA ARG A 450 8.99 -10.82 -5.81
C ARG A 450 10.09 -11.58 -6.52
N SER A 451 10.68 -10.99 -7.54
CA SER A 451 11.79 -11.61 -8.26
C SER A 451 13.08 -11.67 -7.43
N ASP A 452 13.24 -10.76 -6.46
CA ASP A 452 14.32 -10.76 -5.48
C ASP A 452 14.11 -11.78 -4.33
N ALA A 453 12.90 -12.32 -4.18
CA ALA A 453 12.53 -13.40 -3.27
C ALA A 453 12.29 -14.75 -3.99
N THR A 454 12.50 -14.84 -5.29
CA THR A 454 12.41 -16.12 -6.02
C THR A 454 13.45 -17.10 -5.52
N LEU A 455 13.08 -18.38 -5.53
CA LEU A 455 13.93 -19.49 -5.16
C LEU A 455 14.70 -19.99 -6.38
N ASN A 456 15.91 -20.52 -6.19
CA ASN A 456 16.74 -20.99 -7.30
C ASN A 456 17.36 -22.37 -7.03
N PRO A 457 16.56 -23.40 -6.64
CA PRO A 457 17.08 -24.73 -6.33
C PRO A 457 17.66 -25.43 -7.57
N GLY A 458 18.95 -25.77 -7.50
CA GLY A 458 19.67 -26.39 -8.61
C GLY A 458 19.63 -25.56 -9.90
N GLY A 459 19.70 -24.24 -9.80
CA GLY A 459 19.74 -23.32 -10.94
C GLY A 459 18.39 -23.07 -11.62
N VAL A 460 17.28 -23.60 -11.11
CA VAL A 460 15.94 -23.41 -11.66
C VAL A 460 15.18 -22.37 -10.83
N ARG A 461 14.81 -21.26 -11.46
CA ARG A 461 14.07 -20.17 -10.80
C ARG A 461 12.61 -20.54 -10.62
N ILE A 462 12.10 -20.47 -9.38
CA ILE A 462 10.72 -20.74 -9.02
C ILE A 462 10.16 -19.62 -8.14
N GLY A 463 8.88 -19.29 -8.34
CA GLY A 463 8.18 -18.28 -7.56
C GLY A 463 7.66 -18.84 -6.23
N THR A 464 7.87 -18.11 -5.13
CA THR A 464 7.31 -18.53 -3.82
C THR A 464 5.79 -18.67 -3.87
N GLY A 465 5.10 -17.84 -4.67
CA GLY A 465 3.65 -17.91 -4.87
C GLY A 465 3.15 -19.23 -5.47
N GLU A 466 3.96 -19.92 -6.26
CA GLU A 466 3.60 -21.25 -6.79
C GLU A 466 3.45 -22.26 -5.66
N ILE A 467 4.40 -22.25 -4.72
CA ILE A 467 4.35 -23.09 -3.52
C ILE A 467 3.15 -22.70 -2.65
N TYR A 468 2.94 -21.41 -2.39
CA TYR A 468 1.83 -20.92 -1.56
C TYR A 468 0.47 -21.37 -2.09
N ASN A 469 0.21 -21.13 -3.37
CA ASN A 469 -1.05 -21.52 -4.02
C ASN A 469 -1.30 -23.04 -3.95
N SER A 470 -0.24 -23.84 -4.02
CA SER A 470 -0.35 -25.28 -3.96
C SER A 470 -0.61 -25.79 -2.53
N VAL A 471 0.08 -25.27 -1.53
CA VAL A 471 -0.06 -25.73 -0.13
C VAL A 471 -1.31 -25.19 0.57
N GLN A 472 -1.90 -24.10 0.11
CA GLN A 472 -3.16 -23.56 0.63
C GLN A 472 -4.36 -24.51 0.42
N LYS A 473 -4.22 -25.54 -0.40
CA LYS A 473 -5.24 -26.61 -0.53
C LYS A 473 -5.38 -27.48 0.70
N PHE A 474 -4.38 -27.51 1.56
CA PHE A 474 -4.47 -28.20 2.84
C PHE A 474 -5.22 -27.33 3.85
N ASN A 475 -6.42 -27.73 4.23
CA ASN A 475 -7.31 -26.98 5.13
C ASN A 475 -6.75 -26.71 6.53
N TRP A 476 -5.73 -27.44 6.93
CA TRP A 476 -5.00 -27.26 8.19
C TRP A 476 -3.84 -26.27 8.09
N ILE A 477 -3.42 -25.83 6.88
CA ILE A 477 -2.45 -24.74 6.71
C ILE A 477 -3.20 -23.42 6.64
N THR A 478 -2.97 -22.55 7.62
CA THR A 478 -3.57 -21.20 7.64
C THR A 478 -2.69 -20.16 7.00
N ASP A 479 -1.38 -20.39 7.01
CA ASP A 479 -0.41 -19.49 6.41
C ASP A 479 0.91 -20.22 6.09
N CYS A 480 1.72 -19.66 5.18
CA CYS A 480 3.01 -20.24 4.84
C CYS A 480 3.99 -19.20 4.27
N LEU A 481 5.28 -19.53 4.38
CA LEU A 481 6.38 -18.77 3.80
C LEU A 481 7.45 -19.73 3.29
N ALA A 482 7.85 -19.56 2.02
CA ALA A 482 8.95 -20.30 1.43
C ALA A 482 10.16 -19.38 1.25
N THR A 483 11.36 -19.90 1.53
CA THR A 483 12.59 -19.15 1.34
C THR A 483 13.75 -20.10 1.02
N GLY A 484 14.87 -19.53 0.56
CA GLY A 484 16.08 -20.27 0.23
C GLY A 484 17.05 -20.36 1.40
N TYR A 485 17.61 -21.53 1.61
CA TYR A 485 18.71 -21.77 2.54
C TYR A 485 19.93 -22.25 1.74
N LEU A 486 21.08 -21.61 1.97
CA LEU A 486 22.30 -21.89 1.21
C LEU A 486 23.10 -23.03 1.86
N ILE A 487 23.33 -24.09 1.09
CA ILE A 487 24.19 -25.23 1.46
C ILE A 487 25.08 -25.56 0.26
N ASP A 488 26.38 -25.63 0.46
CA ASP A 488 27.35 -26.06 -0.55
C ASP A 488 27.18 -25.36 -1.91
N ASN A 489 26.98 -24.06 -1.88
CA ASN A 489 26.72 -23.21 -3.05
C ASN A 489 25.43 -23.54 -3.83
N ASP A 490 24.53 -24.36 -3.28
CA ASP A 490 23.18 -24.58 -3.82
C ASP A 490 22.13 -24.03 -2.88
N GLU A 491 20.98 -23.60 -3.44
CA GLU A 491 19.85 -23.11 -2.67
C GLU A 491 18.83 -24.22 -2.42
N LYS A 492 18.59 -24.56 -1.15
CA LYS A 492 17.55 -25.49 -0.73
C LYS A 492 16.28 -24.75 -0.32
N VAL A 493 15.14 -25.23 -0.77
CA VAL A 493 13.84 -24.64 -0.40
C VAL A 493 13.48 -25.03 1.03
N ILE A 494 13.25 -24.05 1.89
CA ILE A 494 12.65 -24.22 3.21
C ILE A 494 11.22 -23.70 3.17
N LEU A 495 10.30 -24.48 3.70
CA LEU A 495 8.90 -24.09 3.84
C LEU A 495 8.53 -23.97 5.31
N PHE A 496 8.09 -22.81 5.72
CA PHE A 496 7.46 -22.56 7.01
C PHE A 496 5.95 -22.60 6.84
N ILE A 497 5.26 -23.32 7.72
CA ILE A 497 3.81 -23.39 7.74
C ILE A 497 3.28 -22.99 9.12
N LYS A 498 2.13 -22.32 9.12
CA LYS A 498 1.33 -22.07 10.32
C LYS A 498 0.07 -22.93 10.23
N SER A 499 -0.19 -23.71 11.29
CA SER A 499 -1.40 -24.54 11.36
C SER A 499 -2.37 -24.03 12.40
N SER A 500 -3.67 -24.13 12.12
CA SER A 500 -4.75 -23.86 13.09
C SER A 500 -5.20 -25.09 13.86
N GLN A 501 -4.69 -26.26 13.48
CA GLN A 501 -5.11 -27.57 14.01
C GLN A 501 -3.88 -28.42 14.30
N LYS A 502 -4.08 -29.53 15.02
CA LYS A 502 -3.03 -30.54 15.16
C LYS A 502 -2.64 -31.06 13.77
N LEU A 503 -1.36 -31.03 13.48
CA LEU A 503 -0.84 -31.49 12.20
C LEU A 503 -1.10 -32.98 12.01
N PRO A 504 -1.47 -33.42 10.80
CA PRO A 504 -1.57 -34.83 10.46
C PRO A 504 -0.23 -35.54 10.65
N ASN A 505 -0.27 -36.82 10.97
CA ASN A 505 0.95 -37.63 10.95
C ASN A 505 1.58 -37.57 9.54
N GLN A 506 2.90 -37.44 9.45
CA GLN A 506 3.63 -37.35 8.18
C GLN A 506 3.19 -36.18 7.28
N TYR A 507 2.74 -35.06 7.87
CA TYR A 507 2.30 -33.88 7.14
C TYR A 507 3.37 -33.37 6.12
N ASP A 508 4.64 -33.51 6.46
CA ASP A 508 5.75 -33.12 5.58
C ASP A 508 5.82 -33.98 4.33
N LEU A 509 5.63 -35.30 4.44
CA LEU A 509 5.55 -36.21 3.29
C LEU A 509 4.32 -35.92 2.44
N MET A 510 3.19 -35.61 3.04
CA MET A 510 1.97 -35.22 2.32
C MET A 510 2.19 -33.96 1.48
N ILE A 511 2.78 -32.91 2.06
CA ILE A 511 3.10 -31.67 1.35
C ILE A 511 4.12 -31.95 0.23
N LYS A 512 5.21 -32.63 0.52
CA LYS A 512 6.26 -32.96 -0.47
C LYS A 512 5.71 -33.75 -1.65
N LYS A 513 4.91 -34.79 -1.39
CA LYS A 513 4.25 -35.59 -2.43
C LYS A 513 3.30 -34.73 -3.28
N HIS A 514 2.51 -33.89 -2.63
CA HIS A 514 1.57 -33.00 -3.32
C HIS A 514 2.32 -31.99 -4.22
N LEU A 515 3.33 -31.29 -3.70
CA LEU A 515 4.11 -30.33 -4.50
C LEU A 515 4.84 -31.00 -5.67
N LYS A 516 5.37 -32.21 -5.46
CA LYS A 516 6.01 -32.98 -6.52
C LYS A 516 5.04 -33.34 -7.64
N SER A 517 3.80 -33.73 -7.32
CA SER A 517 2.79 -34.15 -8.29
C SER A 517 2.09 -32.99 -8.98
N THR A 518 1.91 -31.84 -8.29
CA THR A 518 1.15 -30.70 -8.83
C THR A 518 2.02 -29.64 -9.50
N LEU A 519 3.29 -29.54 -9.11
CA LEU A 519 4.24 -28.56 -9.65
C LEU A 519 5.45 -29.28 -10.28
N SER A 520 6.53 -29.44 -9.53
CA SER A 520 7.70 -30.18 -10.01
C SER A 520 8.60 -30.60 -8.84
N PRO A 521 9.57 -31.51 -9.07
CA PRO A 521 10.56 -31.89 -8.05
C PRO A 521 11.35 -30.70 -7.47
N ARG A 522 11.51 -29.61 -8.22
CA ARG A 522 12.24 -28.40 -7.78
C ARG A 522 11.46 -27.58 -6.74
N HIS A 523 10.14 -27.69 -6.70
CA HIS A 523 9.27 -27.03 -5.73
C HIS A 523 9.21 -27.77 -4.38
N VAL A 524 9.75 -28.99 -4.32
CA VAL A 524 9.69 -29.80 -3.10
C VAL A 524 10.65 -29.22 -2.04
N PRO A 525 10.12 -28.81 -0.87
CA PRO A 525 10.97 -28.28 0.19
C PRO A 525 11.94 -29.35 0.70
N TRP A 526 13.16 -28.95 0.94
CA TRP A 526 14.15 -29.78 1.64
C TRP A 526 13.68 -30.06 3.06
N LYS A 527 13.29 -28.99 3.80
CA LYS A 527 12.70 -29.08 5.14
C LYS A 527 11.41 -28.25 5.23
N ILE A 528 10.51 -28.71 6.12
CA ILE A 528 9.25 -28.03 6.45
C ILE A 528 9.21 -27.84 7.96
N PHE A 529 9.00 -26.61 8.40
CA PHE A 529 8.88 -26.24 9.81
C PHE A 529 7.46 -25.75 10.10
N ASN A 530 6.85 -26.25 11.17
CA ASN A 530 5.65 -25.66 11.72
C ASN A 530 6.06 -24.57 12.71
N VAL A 531 5.56 -23.36 12.50
CA VAL A 531 5.91 -22.17 13.28
C VAL A 531 4.67 -21.53 13.90
N THR A 532 4.89 -20.75 14.95
CA THR A 532 3.80 -20.07 15.66
C THR A 532 3.14 -19.00 14.80
N ASP A 533 3.91 -18.27 13.99
CA ASP A 533 3.38 -17.30 13.02
C ASP A 533 4.39 -17.01 11.90
N ILE A 534 3.89 -16.45 10.81
CA ILE A 534 4.71 -16.04 9.65
C ILE A 534 5.09 -14.56 9.79
N PRO A 535 6.38 -14.17 9.70
CA PRO A 535 6.80 -12.78 9.73
C PRO A 535 6.20 -11.97 8.58
N ARG A 536 5.55 -10.84 8.91
CA ARG A 536 4.88 -9.97 7.95
C ARG A 536 5.25 -8.52 8.13
N THR A 537 5.28 -7.80 7.04
CA THR A 537 5.32 -6.33 7.10
C THR A 537 4.01 -5.79 7.69
N LYS A 538 4.01 -4.56 8.18
CA LYS A 538 2.79 -3.88 8.66
C LYS A 538 1.70 -3.73 7.58
N SER A 539 2.06 -3.80 6.31
CA SER A 539 1.10 -3.87 5.20
C SER A 539 0.61 -5.29 4.88
N GLY A 540 0.95 -6.29 5.69
CA GLY A 540 0.50 -7.68 5.57
C GLY A 540 1.26 -8.54 4.55
N LYS A 541 2.35 -8.04 3.96
CA LYS A 541 3.17 -8.81 3.01
C LYS A 541 4.09 -9.78 3.74
N ASN A 542 4.30 -10.97 3.16
CA ASN A 542 5.31 -11.93 3.64
C ASN A 542 6.70 -11.28 3.63
N SER A 543 7.52 -11.66 4.60
CA SER A 543 8.87 -11.12 4.77
C SER A 543 9.93 -12.15 4.39
N GLU A 544 9.83 -12.75 3.18
CA GLU A 544 10.68 -13.83 2.69
C GLU A 544 12.17 -13.49 2.78
N ILE A 545 12.54 -12.30 2.33
CA ILE A 545 13.95 -11.85 2.34
C ILE A 545 14.49 -11.69 3.76
N LEU A 546 13.64 -11.22 4.69
CA LEU A 546 14.00 -11.13 6.10
C LEU A 546 14.27 -12.52 6.67
N VAL A 547 13.35 -13.47 6.45
CA VAL A 547 13.49 -14.85 6.90
C VAL A 547 14.70 -15.50 6.27
N LYS A 548 14.93 -15.32 4.95
CA LYS A 548 16.14 -15.80 4.26
C LYS A 548 17.41 -15.35 4.96
N LYS A 549 17.51 -14.07 5.32
CA LYS A 549 18.66 -13.52 6.05
C LYS A 549 18.82 -14.14 7.44
N ILE A 550 17.72 -14.25 8.19
CA ILE A 550 17.75 -14.80 9.54
C ILE A 550 18.28 -16.23 9.54
N ILE A 551 17.72 -17.10 8.69
CA ILE A 551 18.09 -18.51 8.66
C ILE A 551 19.47 -18.78 8.08
N ASN A 552 20.01 -17.86 7.26
CA ASN A 552 21.38 -17.93 6.73
C ASN A 552 22.38 -17.15 7.60
N ASN A 553 22.00 -16.71 8.81
CA ASN A 553 22.83 -15.94 9.75
C ASN A 553 23.37 -14.61 9.21
N ASP A 554 22.67 -14.02 8.23
CA ASP A 554 23.00 -12.71 7.70
C ASP A 554 22.58 -11.59 8.65
N LYS A 555 23.27 -10.46 8.58
CA LYS A 555 22.96 -9.28 9.38
C LYS A 555 21.57 -8.72 9.03
N VAL A 556 20.67 -8.69 10.02
CA VAL A 556 19.31 -8.18 9.88
C VAL A 556 19.21 -6.75 10.42
N GLN A 557 18.57 -5.88 9.66
CA GLN A 557 18.25 -4.49 10.04
C GLN A 557 16.75 -4.26 9.85
N ASN A 558 16.19 -3.24 10.52
CA ASN A 558 14.82 -2.74 10.27
C ASN A 558 13.67 -3.64 10.76
N LEU A 559 13.81 -4.27 11.92
CA LEU A 559 12.74 -5.06 12.55
C LEU A 559 11.48 -4.24 12.87
N GLY A 560 11.60 -2.92 13.00
CA GLY A 560 10.47 -2.01 13.27
C GLY A 560 9.40 -1.94 12.17
N ALA A 561 9.68 -2.47 10.97
CA ALA A 561 8.72 -2.57 9.88
C ALA A 561 7.86 -3.86 9.91
N ILE A 562 8.17 -4.79 10.82
CA ILE A 562 7.48 -6.07 10.98
C ILE A 562 6.27 -5.89 11.90
N ALA A 563 5.16 -6.52 11.53
CA ALA A 563 3.90 -6.44 12.28
C ALA A 563 3.94 -7.30 13.55
N ASN A 564 4.64 -8.44 13.50
CA ASN A 564 4.79 -9.44 14.55
C ASN A 564 6.27 -9.73 14.84
N PRO A 565 7.06 -8.76 15.35
CA PRO A 565 8.51 -8.91 15.54
C PRO A 565 8.88 -9.97 16.59
N GLU A 566 7.98 -10.31 17.48
CA GLU A 566 8.15 -11.35 18.51
C GLU A 566 8.45 -12.73 17.93
N VAL A 567 7.93 -13.05 16.74
CA VAL A 567 8.16 -14.35 16.10
C VAL A 567 9.58 -14.53 15.56
N ILE A 568 10.32 -13.45 15.39
CA ILE A 568 11.68 -13.48 14.84
C ILE A 568 12.62 -14.33 15.70
N LYS A 569 12.40 -14.36 17.02
CA LYS A 569 13.20 -15.18 17.93
C LYS A 569 13.10 -16.65 17.57
N GLU A 570 11.89 -17.16 17.32
CA GLU A 570 11.66 -18.55 16.90
C GLU A 570 12.50 -18.92 15.66
N TYR A 571 12.50 -18.05 14.62
CA TYR A 571 13.26 -18.29 13.39
C TYR A 571 14.76 -18.28 13.58
N LYS A 572 15.29 -17.53 14.55
CA LYS A 572 16.73 -17.53 14.89
C LYS A 572 17.17 -18.79 15.64
N GLU A 573 16.26 -19.41 16.37
CA GLU A 573 16.51 -20.60 17.19
C GLU A 573 16.31 -21.90 16.41
N LEU A 574 15.83 -21.83 15.15
CA LEU A 574 15.60 -23.01 14.33
C LEU A 574 16.93 -23.69 13.94
N LYS A 575 17.01 -24.97 14.22
CA LYS A 575 18.15 -25.82 13.84
C LYS A 575 17.93 -26.39 12.44
N ILE A 576 18.34 -25.62 11.44
CA ILE A 576 18.08 -25.98 10.04
C ILE A 576 19.02 -27.09 9.57
N ASN A 577 20.24 -27.20 10.10
CA ASN A 577 21.22 -28.21 9.72
C ASN A 577 21.05 -29.57 10.44
N GLU A 578 20.30 -29.63 11.53
CA GLU A 578 19.91 -30.86 12.20
C GLU A 578 18.62 -31.42 11.58
#